data_bef1fc74e6ff622c16ff630b16c05ff8
#
_entry.id   bef1fc74e6ff622c16ff630b16c05ff8
#
_cell.length_a   1.000
_cell.length_b   1.000
_cell.length_c   1.000
_cell.angle_alpha   90.00
_cell.angle_beta   90.00
_cell.angle_gamma   90.00
#
_symmetry.space_group_name_H-M   'P 1'
#
loop_
_entity.id
_entity.type
_entity.pdbx_description
1 polymer ?
#
loop_
_entity_poly.entity_id
_entity_poly.type
_entity_poly.pdbx_seq_one_letter_code
_entity_poly.pdbx_strand_id
1 'polypeptide(L)'
;MAKEKIPLYRLSHLAAPAPGPSAPRGLSQAMPGEFMIESFGPYLERQSPHLHHAHRHIFYHLVCFSDGAGSHSIDFLRFPVEAGQIYFMPPGQVHSWSFEGRPEGWVINFSVDFLRAFLLDPGYLDRFTFFSGRAEDSVVRLAGPFRGQVFGLLEQMLRQFNEGERTRAAAADPGSGSSVRGMDRNSDADLMRVRLLELLLVVAQAADDGAGRAADAEGNGAAQAAGHVLAPFRRLIEQYYKTLRLPGEYARLLHITPNHLNALCQEFLGRPAGAVIRDRVLLEAKRLLTNADMTAAEIAYDLNFQDNSYFSRFFKKYAGVTPEGFRRQHIQR
;
A
#
# COMPACT_ATOMS: atom_id res chain seq x y z
N MET A 1 27.06 -15.16 11.28
CA MET A 1 26.63 -14.07 10.39
C MET A 1 25.30 -13.56 10.90
N ALA A 2 25.19 -12.26 11.22
CA ALA A 2 23.93 -11.66 11.62
C ALA A 2 22.93 -11.77 10.46
N LYS A 3 21.74 -12.29 10.73
CA LYS A 3 20.66 -12.38 9.74
C LYS A 3 20.15 -10.99 9.45
N GLU A 4 20.16 -10.59 8.19
CA GLU A 4 19.71 -9.27 7.78
C GLU A 4 18.19 -9.18 7.94
N LYS A 5 17.73 -8.22 8.74
CA LYS A 5 16.29 -7.96 8.96
C LYS A 5 15.70 -7.30 7.74
N ILE A 6 14.44 -7.62 7.38
CA ILE A 6 13.70 -6.81 6.42
C ILE A 6 13.48 -5.43 7.05
N PRO A 7 14.08 -4.36 6.50
CA PRO A 7 13.97 -3.03 7.06
C PRO A 7 12.51 -2.54 7.10
N LEU A 8 12.16 -1.82 8.17
CA LEU A 8 10.88 -1.15 8.33
C LEU A 8 11.11 0.36 8.30
N TYR A 9 10.59 1.01 7.27
CA TYR A 9 10.75 2.45 7.09
C TYR A 9 9.55 3.24 7.61
N ARG A 10 9.86 4.40 8.21
CA ARG A 10 8.91 5.44 8.59
C ARG A 10 9.03 6.61 7.63
N LEU A 11 7.97 7.38 7.43
CA LEU A 11 8.02 8.60 6.60
C LEU A 11 9.12 9.57 7.03
N SER A 12 9.34 9.71 8.33
CA SER A 12 10.42 10.53 8.89
C SER A 12 11.83 10.10 8.44
N HIS A 13 12.03 8.82 8.10
CA HIS A 13 13.31 8.32 7.59
C HIS A 13 13.54 8.70 6.12
N LEU A 14 12.47 8.88 5.35
CA LEU A 14 12.55 9.24 3.92
C LEU A 14 12.70 10.74 3.70
N ALA A 15 12.25 11.56 4.66
CA ALA A 15 12.31 13.01 4.61
C ALA A 15 13.67 13.58 5.08
N ALA A 16 14.58 12.75 5.61
CA ALA A 16 15.90 13.21 6.08
C ALA A 16 16.82 13.52 4.88
N PRO A 17 17.43 14.72 4.82
CA PRO A 17 18.46 14.98 3.85
C PRO A 17 19.66 14.08 4.10
N ALA A 18 20.32 13.60 3.02
CA ALA A 18 21.63 12.95 3.15
C ALA A 18 22.58 13.87 3.94
N PRO A 19 23.42 13.33 4.84
CA PRO A 19 24.36 14.14 5.60
C PRO A 19 25.43 14.71 4.67
N GLY A 20 25.22 15.96 4.23
CA GLY A 20 26.14 16.74 3.42
C GLY A 20 26.14 18.21 3.89
N PRO A 21 27.29 18.92 3.84
CA PRO A 21 27.45 20.22 4.49
C PRO A 21 26.77 21.41 3.80
N SER A 22 25.92 21.21 2.76
CA SER A 22 25.31 22.30 2.01
C SER A 22 23.89 22.05 1.47
N ALA A 23 23.16 21.09 1.99
CA ALA A 23 21.74 20.96 1.63
C ALA A 23 20.91 21.97 2.43
N PRO A 24 19.96 22.73 1.82
CA PRO A 24 19.12 23.64 2.56
C PRO A 24 18.32 22.86 3.61
N ARG A 25 18.52 23.23 4.88
CA ARG A 25 17.70 22.77 6.00
C ARG A 25 16.30 23.33 5.82
N GLY A 26 15.36 22.59 5.26
CA GLY A 26 14.04 23.19 5.05
C GLY A 26 12.99 22.32 4.41
N LEU A 27 13.12 21.01 4.37
CA LEU A 27 12.07 20.16 3.83
C LEU A 27 11.30 19.47 4.96
N SER A 28 10.00 19.81 5.05
CA SER A 28 9.00 19.13 5.88
C SER A 28 8.83 19.57 7.34
N GLN A 29 8.37 20.80 7.57
CA GLN A 29 7.87 21.19 8.91
C GLN A 29 6.36 21.45 9.00
N ALA A 30 5.59 21.40 7.92
CA ALA A 30 4.14 21.65 7.96
C ALA A 30 3.25 20.41 7.91
N MET A 31 3.78 19.30 7.37
CA MET A 31 3.19 17.97 7.47
C MET A 31 4.31 16.96 7.81
N PRO A 32 5.07 17.17 8.90
CA PRO A 32 6.26 16.39 9.18
C PRO A 32 5.88 14.95 9.46
N GLY A 33 6.19 14.08 8.50
CA GLY A 33 5.99 12.64 8.64
C GLY A 33 4.58 12.13 8.32
N GLU A 34 3.69 12.95 7.71
CA GLU A 34 2.34 12.49 7.36
C GLU A 34 2.08 12.38 5.86
N PHE A 35 2.67 13.26 5.04
CA PHE A 35 2.48 13.29 3.59
C PHE A 35 3.73 13.77 2.86
N MET A 36 4.01 13.18 1.69
CA MET A 36 5.09 13.55 0.79
C MET A 36 4.69 13.21 -0.64
N ILE A 37 5.00 14.10 -1.58
CA ILE A 37 4.97 13.82 -3.02
C ILE A 37 6.25 14.32 -3.67
N GLU A 38 6.83 13.54 -4.59
CA GLU A 38 8.09 13.86 -5.25
C GLU A 38 8.18 13.24 -6.64
N SER A 39 9.04 13.82 -7.51
CA SER A 39 9.45 13.17 -8.75
C SER A 39 10.24 11.90 -8.44
N PHE A 40 9.96 10.81 -9.17
CA PHE A 40 10.52 9.50 -8.87
C PHE A 40 12.05 9.41 -9.09
N GLY A 41 12.58 10.07 -10.14
CA GLY A 41 14.02 10.07 -10.41
C GLY A 41 14.87 10.58 -9.24
N PRO A 42 14.66 11.80 -8.74
CA PRO A 42 15.34 12.32 -7.55
C PRO A 42 15.11 11.48 -6.29
N TYR A 43 13.89 10.95 -6.11
CA TYR A 43 13.60 10.02 -5.01
C TYR A 43 14.45 8.77 -5.10
N LEU A 44 14.53 8.14 -6.28
CA LEU A 44 15.34 6.95 -6.51
C LEU A 44 16.82 7.20 -6.23
N GLU A 45 17.37 8.32 -6.68
CA GLU A 45 18.79 8.66 -6.43
C GLU A 45 19.13 8.70 -4.93
N ARG A 46 18.22 9.21 -4.09
CA ARG A 46 18.43 9.27 -2.64
C ARG A 46 18.16 7.97 -1.91
N GLN A 47 17.19 7.18 -2.40
CA GLN A 47 16.72 5.97 -1.72
C GLN A 47 17.26 4.67 -2.35
N SER A 48 18.04 4.75 -3.43
CA SER A 48 18.55 3.60 -4.18
C SER A 48 19.13 2.47 -3.32
N PRO A 49 19.94 2.72 -2.28
CA PRO A 49 20.49 1.65 -1.45
C PRO A 49 19.42 0.80 -0.75
N HIS A 50 18.24 1.38 -0.53
CA HIS A 50 17.16 0.75 0.21
C HIS A 50 16.12 0.08 -0.68
N LEU A 51 15.89 0.60 -1.89
CA LEU A 51 14.82 0.16 -2.77
C LEU A 51 15.09 -1.20 -3.43
N HIS A 52 16.34 -1.55 -3.66
CA HIS A 52 16.73 -2.82 -4.30
C HIS A 52 16.63 -4.03 -3.37
N HIS A 53 16.60 -3.82 -2.06
CA HIS A 53 16.45 -4.88 -1.08
C HIS A 53 14.98 -4.98 -0.63
N ALA A 54 14.56 -6.19 -0.23
CA ALA A 54 13.24 -6.38 0.32
C ALA A 54 13.05 -5.52 1.58
N HIS A 55 12.02 -4.66 1.58
CA HIS A 55 11.70 -3.76 2.68
C HIS A 55 10.18 -3.58 2.82
N ARG A 56 9.75 -2.90 3.86
CA ARG A 56 8.35 -2.58 4.13
C ARG A 56 8.22 -1.21 4.79
N HIS A 57 7.03 -0.62 4.70
CA HIS A 57 6.71 0.68 5.26
C HIS A 57 5.60 0.59 6.30
N ILE A 58 5.51 1.58 7.21
CA ILE A 58 4.33 1.76 8.09
C ILE A 58 3.35 2.80 7.54
N PHE A 59 3.52 3.22 6.32
CA PHE A 59 2.72 4.23 5.61
C PHE A 59 2.29 3.66 4.25
N TYR A 60 1.33 4.32 3.63
CA TYR A 60 0.93 4.04 2.24
C TYR A 60 1.99 4.59 1.28
N HIS A 61 2.43 3.76 0.34
CA HIS A 61 3.43 4.10 -0.66
C HIS A 61 2.85 3.88 -2.06
N LEU A 62 2.77 4.95 -2.85
CA LEU A 62 2.27 4.94 -4.21
C LEU A 62 3.40 5.33 -5.16
N VAL A 63 3.54 4.61 -6.27
CA VAL A 63 4.46 4.97 -7.35
C VAL A 63 3.72 4.92 -8.68
N CYS A 64 3.73 6.01 -9.41
CA CYS A 64 3.15 6.10 -10.75
C CYS A 64 4.28 6.36 -11.76
N PHE A 65 4.41 5.50 -12.77
CA PHE A 65 5.45 5.65 -13.79
C PHE A 65 4.91 6.35 -15.03
N SER A 66 5.58 7.44 -15.43
CA SER A 66 5.41 8.07 -16.74
C SER A 66 6.27 7.38 -17.80
N ASP A 67 7.45 6.89 -17.39
CA ASP A 67 8.39 6.10 -18.17
C ASP A 67 9.21 5.18 -17.25
N GLY A 68 9.71 4.08 -17.79
CA GLY A 68 10.56 3.17 -17.03
C GLY A 68 10.42 1.72 -17.46
N ALA A 69 11.46 0.96 -17.12
CA ALA A 69 11.53 -0.49 -17.31
C ALA A 69 12.15 -1.16 -16.07
N GLY A 70 11.92 -2.45 -15.94
CA GLY A 70 12.43 -3.24 -14.84
C GLY A 70 11.37 -4.12 -14.21
N SER A 71 11.48 -4.32 -12.89
CA SER A 71 10.52 -5.15 -12.18
C SER A 71 10.31 -4.69 -10.74
N HIS A 72 9.10 -4.88 -10.25
CA HIS A 72 8.69 -4.71 -8.87
C HIS A 72 8.32 -6.06 -8.27
N SER A 73 9.01 -6.46 -7.20
CA SER A 73 8.61 -7.61 -6.41
C SER A 73 7.74 -7.13 -5.26
N ILE A 74 6.49 -7.60 -5.21
CA ILE A 74 5.53 -7.29 -4.14
C ILE A 74 5.20 -8.60 -3.44
N ASP A 75 5.47 -8.70 -2.16
CA ASP A 75 5.42 -9.93 -1.38
C ASP A 75 6.24 -11.03 -2.09
N PHE A 76 5.60 -11.96 -2.77
CA PHE A 76 6.23 -13.10 -3.44
C PHE A 76 5.92 -13.16 -4.94
N LEU A 77 5.35 -12.08 -5.49
CA LEU A 77 5.02 -11.93 -6.90
C LEU A 77 5.90 -10.85 -7.54
N ARG A 78 6.20 -11.03 -8.83
CA ARG A 78 7.00 -10.09 -9.61
C ARG A 78 6.15 -9.50 -10.73
N PHE A 79 6.19 -8.18 -10.84
CA PHE A 79 5.46 -7.40 -11.84
C PHE A 79 6.46 -6.65 -12.72
N PRO A 80 6.26 -6.57 -14.05
CA PRO A 80 7.05 -5.69 -14.89
C PRO A 80 6.73 -4.22 -14.60
N VAL A 81 7.73 -3.36 -14.64
CA VAL A 81 7.55 -1.91 -14.56
C VAL A 81 7.32 -1.38 -15.97
N GLU A 82 6.20 -0.69 -16.17
CA GLU A 82 5.80 -0.14 -17.48
C GLU A 82 5.20 1.27 -17.30
N ALA A 83 5.37 2.11 -18.31
CA ALA A 83 4.75 3.43 -18.36
C ALA A 83 3.22 3.36 -18.26
N GLY A 84 2.63 4.20 -17.45
CA GLY A 84 1.18 4.23 -17.20
C GLY A 84 0.70 3.21 -16.18
N GLN A 85 1.60 2.59 -15.43
CA GLN A 85 1.23 1.81 -14.24
C GLN A 85 1.33 2.67 -12.99
N ILE A 86 0.40 2.44 -12.05
CA ILE A 86 0.48 2.95 -10.69
C ILE A 86 0.44 1.77 -9.71
N TYR A 87 1.34 1.80 -8.76
CA TYR A 87 1.55 0.79 -7.74
C TYR A 87 1.09 1.31 -6.39
N PHE A 88 0.40 0.47 -5.63
CA PHE A 88 -0.13 0.78 -4.31
C PHE A 88 0.37 -0.22 -3.29
N MET A 89 1.16 0.23 -2.34
CA MET A 89 1.66 -0.59 -1.23
C MET A 89 1.06 -0.08 0.09
N PRO A 90 0.10 -0.81 0.67
CA PRO A 90 -0.40 -0.50 2.00
C PRO A 90 0.67 -0.81 3.06
N PRO A 91 0.52 -0.28 4.30
CA PRO A 91 1.43 -0.54 5.39
C PRO A 91 1.70 -2.03 5.61
N GLY A 92 2.97 -2.39 5.83
CA GLY A 92 3.40 -3.76 6.13
C GLY A 92 3.66 -4.65 4.92
N GLN A 93 3.31 -4.23 3.71
CA GLN A 93 3.58 -5.01 2.50
C GLN A 93 5.07 -5.00 2.17
N VAL A 94 5.64 -6.20 1.96
CA VAL A 94 7.06 -6.36 1.63
C VAL A 94 7.26 -6.20 0.13
N HIS A 95 8.22 -5.35 -0.26
CA HIS A 95 8.50 -5.15 -1.67
C HIS A 95 9.96 -4.77 -1.93
N SER A 96 10.36 -4.87 -3.20
CA SER A 96 11.68 -4.43 -3.69
C SER A 96 11.60 -4.09 -5.18
N TRP A 97 12.47 -3.20 -5.63
CA TRP A 97 12.55 -2.74 -6.99
C TRP A 97 13.84 -3.19 -7.67
N SER A 98 13.75 -3.45 -8.97
CA SER A 98 14.91 -3.64 -9.85
C SER A 98 14.63 -2.88 -11.13
N PHE A 99 15.33 -1.77 -11.35
CA PHE A 99 15.13 -0.90 -12.51
C PHE A 99 16.15 -1.14 -13.59
N GLU A 100 15.71 -0.92 -14.83
CA GLU A 100 16.54 -0.83 -16.03
C GLU A 100 16.51 0.63 -16.50
N GLY A 101 17.67 1.29 -16.57
CA GLY A 101 17.75 2.71 -16.95
C GLY A 101 17.31 3.66 -15.82
N ARG A 102 16.74 4.79 -16.19
CA ARG A 102 16.22 5.83 -15.27
C ARG A 102 14.71 5.91 -15.39
N PRO A 103 13.97 5.30 -14.47
CA PRO A 103 12.52 5.42 -14.45
C PRO A 103 12.10 6.83 -14.04
N GLU A 104 11.02 7.33 -14.65
CA GLU A 104 10.42 8.62 -14.38
C GLU A 104 8.97 8.47 -13.92
N GLY A 105 8.50 9.45 -13.16
CA GLY A 105 7.15 9.45 -12.63
C GLY A 105 7.06 10.17 -11.29
N TRP A 106 6.15 9.70 -10.45
CA TRP A 106 5.85 10.31 -9.16
C TRP A 106 5.78 9.27 -8.05
N VAL A 107 6.23 9.65 -6.87
CA VAL A 107 6.03 8.90 -5.63
C VAL A 107 5.21 9.72 -4.66
N ILE A 108 4.22 9.09 -4.04
CA ILE A 108 3.44 9.63 -2.94
C ILE A 108 3.57 8.69 -1.75
N ASN A 109 3.89 9.27 -0.60
CA ASN A 109 3.87 8.58 0.69
C ASN A 109 2.96 9.32 1.66
N PHE A 110 2.07 8.60 2.34
CA PHE A 110 1.22 9.21 3.36
C PHE A 110 0.94 8.27 4.53
N SER A 111 0.82 8.84 5.72
CA SER A 111 0.48 8.10 6.92
C SER A 111 -1.01 7.70 6.93
N VAL A 112 -1.35 6.69 7.73
CA VAL A 112 -2.76 6.32 7.97
C VAL A 112 -3.55 7.53 8.53
N ASP A 113 -2.91 8.34 9.38
CA ASP A 113 -3.56 9.45 10.07
C ASP A 113 -3.75 10.67 9.16
N PHE A 114 -2.99 10.80 8.08
CA PHE A 114 -3.11 11.93 7.14
C PHE A 114 -4.52 12.11 6.59
N LEU A 115 -5.15 11.04 6.13
CA LEU A 115 -6.54 11.07 5.64
C LEU A 115 -7.58 10.90 6.75
N ARG A 116 -7.23 10.22 7.85
CA ARG A 116 -8.15 9.98 8.97
C ARG A 116 -8.68 11.28 9.60
N ALA A 117 -7.86 12.32 9.66
CA ALA A 117 -8.27 13.64 10.14
C ALA A 117 -9.38 14.28 9.27
N PHE A 118 -9.56 13.80 8.03
CA PHE A 118 -10.48 14.35 7.05
C PHE A 118 -11.68 13.43 6.76
N LEU A 119 -11.54 12.13 7.00
CA LEU A 119 -12.56 11.13 6.70
C LEU A 119 -13.30 10.69 7.96
N LEU A 120 -14.64 10.74 7.92
CA LEU A 120 -15.50 10.27 9.01
C LEU A 120 -15.40 8.75 9.22
N ASP A 121 -15.19 7.98 8.14
CA ASP A 121 -15.00 6.52 8.21
C ASP A 121 -13.50 6.20 8.25
N PRO A 122 -12.95 5.71 9.37
CA PRO A 122 -11.56 5.30 9.47
C PRO A 122 -11.15 4.20 8.47
N GLY A 123 -12.12 3.39 8.01
CA GLY A 123 -11.91 2.33 7.03
C GLY A 123 -12.17 2.76 5.57
N TYR A 124 -12.30 4.05 5.30
CA TYR A 124 -12.63 4.52 3.95
C TYR A 124 -11.64 4.03 2.89
N LEU A 125 -10.35 3.94 3.21
CA LEU A 125 -9.32 3.45 2.28
C LEU A 125 -9.46 1.97 1.92
N ASP A 126 -10.06 1.17 2.81
CA ASP A 126 -10.24 -0.28 2.60
C ASP A 126 -11.26 -0.59 1.48
N ARG A 127 -12.02 0.42 1.05
CA ARG A 127 -12.92 0.28 -0.11
C ARG A 127 -12.18 0.14 -1.44
N PHE A 128 -10.95 0.64 -1.50
CA PHE A 128 -10.12 0.55 -2.71
C PHE A 128 -9.45 -0.82 -2.78
N THR A 129 -9.74 -1.57 -3.85
CA THR A 129 -9.22 -2.93 -4.03
C THR A 129 -7.69 -2.95 -4.10
N PHE A 130 -7.07 -1.91 -4.62
CA PHE A 130 -5.62 -1.78 -4.69
C PHE A 130 -4.94 -1.58 -3.32
N PHE A 131 -5.69 -1.35 -2.25
CA PHE A 131 -5.19 -1.38 -0.87
C PHE A 131 -5.57 -2.66 -0.12
N SER A 132 -6.04 -3.69 -0.82
CA SER A 132 -6.41 -4.99 -0.22
C SER A 132 -5.25 -5.73 0.45
N GLY A 133 -4.02 -5.28 0.26
CA GLY A 133 -2.81 -5.96 0.73
C GLY A 133 -2.43 -7.21 -0.07
N ARG A 134 -3.16 -7.53 -1.14
CA ARG A 134 -2.81 -8.59 -2.09
C ARG A 134 -1.94 -8.01 -3.20
N ALA A 135 -0.87 -8.71 -3.52
CA ALA A 135 0.08 -8.23 -4.53
C ALA A 135 -0.58 -8.07 -5.92
N GLU A 136 -1.51 -8.95 -6.28
CA GLU A 136 -2.22 -8.92 -7.57
C GLU A 136 -3.08 -7.66 -7.73
N ASP A 137 -3.64 -7.16 -6.63
CA ASP A 137 -4.49 -5.98 -6.61
C ASP A 137 -3.67 -4.67 -6.55
N SER A 138 -2.36 -4.77 -6.24
CA SER A 138 -1.50 -3.61 -5.97
C SER A 138 -1.06 -2.82 -7.21
N VAL A 139 -1.39 -3.29 -8.41
CA VAL A 139 -0.96 -2.68 -9.67
C VAL A 139 -2.16 -2.34 -10.52
N VAL A 140 -2.32 -1.04 -10.84
CA VAL A 140 -3.37 -0.57 -11.74
C VAL A 140 -2.74 -0.02 -13.02
N ARG A 141 -3.21 -0.49 -14.17
CA ARG A 141 -2.79 0.03 -15.47
C ARG A 141 -3.73 1.15 -15.90
N LEU A 142 -3.19 2.33 -16.06
CA LEU A 142 -3.91 3.51 -16.52
C LEU A 142 -3.99 3.51 -18.04
N ALA A 143 -5.18 3.40 -18.57
CA ALA A 143 -5.44 3.39 -20.00
C ALA A 143 -6.33 4.58 -20.44
N GLY A 144 -6.28 4.92 -21.73
CA GLY A 144 -7.14 5.94 -22.31
C GLY A 144 -7.07 7.31 -21.59
N PRO A 145 -8.23 7.94 -21.32
CA PRO A 145 -8.29 9.28 -20.72
C PRO A 145 -7.81 9.31 -19.27
N PHE A 146 -7.91 8.20 -18.53
CA PHE A 146 -7.49 8.12 -17.12
C PHE A 146 -5.99 8.38 -16.94
N ARG A 147 -5.15 7.96 -17.90
CA ARG A 147 -3.71 8.22 -17.84
C ARG A 147 -3.39 9.70 -17.79
N GLY A 148 -3.98 10.49 -18.69
CA GLY A 148 -3.79 11.94 -18.75
C GLY A 148 -4.33 12.64 -17.51
N GLN A 149 -5.50 12.22 -17.03
CA GLN A 149 -6.13 12.78 -15.83
C GLN A 149 -5.27 12.52 -14.57
N VAL A 150 -4.82 11.28 -14.36
CA VAL A 150 -3.97 10.92 -13.22
C VAL A 150 -2.64 11.66 -13.27
N PHE A 151 -1.98 11.72 -14.44
CA PHE A 151 -0.71 12.44 -14.59
C PHE A 151 -0.89 13.94 -14.30
N GLY A 152 -1.96 14.57 -14.82
CA GLY A 152 -2.28 15.96 -14.56
C GLY A 152 -2.50 16.25 -13.07
N LEU A 153 -3.21 15.37 -12.36
CA LEU A 153 -3.40 15.47 -10.90
C LEU A 153 -2.06 15.37 -10.15
N LEU A 154 -1.23 14.39 -10.50
CA LEU A 154 0.09 14.19 -9.86
C LEU A 154 1.01 15.39 -10.08
N GLU A 155 1.08 15.94 -11.29
CA GLU A 155 1.84 17.15 -11.57
C GLU A 155 1.33 18.37 -10.78
N GLN A 156 0.01 18.51 -10.68
CA GLN A 156 -0.60 19.62 -9.95
C GLN A 156 -0.31 19.48 -8.44
N MET A 157 -0.43 18.28 -7.88
CA MET A 157 -0.08 17.99 -6.48
C MET A 157 1.40 18.29 -6.21
N LEU A 158 2.30 17.86 -7.10
CA LEU A 158 3.74 18.08 -6.96
C LEU A 158 4.09 19.58 -6.99
N ARG A 159 3.53 20.34 -7.96
CA ARG A 159 3.73 21.80 -8.04
C ARG A 159 3.28 22.50 -6.76
N GLN A 160 2.07 22.22 -6.31
CA GLN A 160 1.49 22.82 -5.12
C GLN A 160 2.28 22.45 -3.84
N PHE A 161 2.70 21.21 -3.69
CA PHE A 161 3.52 20.78 -2.57
C PHE A 161 4.85 21.52 -2.53
N ASN A 162 5.54 21.64 -3.67
CA ASN A 162 6.81 22.36 -3.79
C ASN A 162 6.67 23.87 -3.55
N GLU A 163 5.58 24.51 -3.97
CA GLU A 163 5.29 25.92 -3.70
C GLU A 163 5.06 26.17 -2.21
N GLY A 164 4.28 25.30 -1.57
CA GLY A 164 4.07 25.32 -0.13
C GLY A 164 5.38 25.15 0.66
N GLU A 165 6.27 24.25 0.24
CA GLU A 165 7.57 24.06 0.87
C GLU A 165 8.50 25.27 0.71
N ARG A 166 8.52 25.90 -0.48
CA ARG A 166 9.30 27.13 -0.73
C ARG A 166 8.82 28.29 0.12
N THR A 167 7.50 28.48 0.22
CA THR A 167 6.89 29.54 1.03
C THR A 167 7.23 29.35 2.52
N ARG A 168 7.22 28.10 2.99
CA ARG A 168 7.59 27.76 4.38
C ARG A 168 9.08 27.96 4.66
N ALA A 169 9.93 27.59 3.73
CA ALA A 169 11.38 27.82 3.85
C ALA A 169 11.70 29.31 3.92
N ALA A 170 11.04 30.13 3.10
CA ALA A 170 11.19 31.57 3.11
C ALA A 170 10.68 32.23 4.41
N ALA A 171 9.61 31.71 5.00
CA ALA A 171 9.05 32.22 6.26
C ALA A 171 9.88 31.81 7.50
N ALA A 172 10.71 30.79 7.39
CA ALA A 172 11.60 30.32 8.47
C ALA A 172 12.92 31.08 8.53
N ASP A 173 13.22 31.94 7.55
CA ASP A 173 14.43 32.80 7.55
C ASP A 173 14.21 34.04 8.44
N PRO A 174 14.94 34.19 9.57
CA PRO A 174 14.76 35.30 10.51
C PRO A 174 15.08 36.70 9.92
N GLY A 175 15.71 36.75 8.74
CA GLY A 175 16.10 38.00 8.07
C GLY A 175 15.07 38.52 7.09
N SER A 176 14.04 37.78 6.73
CA SER A 176 12.99 38.22 5.82
C SER A 176 11.92 38.98 6.60
N GLY A 177 11.99 40.30 6.66
CA GLY A 177 10.95 41.19 7.22
C GLY A 177 9.62 41.17 6.47
N SER A 178 9.31 40.07 5.81
CA SER A 178 8.07 39.83 5.10
C SER A 178 7.02 39.31 6.08
N SER A 179 6.08 40.20 6.44
CA SER A 179 4.80 39.79 7.02
C SER A 179 3.97 39.08 5.92
N VAL A 180 4.42 37.92 5.49
CA VAL A 180 3.57 37.01 4.72
C VAL A 180 2.47 36.57 5.70
N ARG A 181 1.28 37.18 5.53
CA ARG A 181 0.05 36.73 6.22
C ARG A 181 0.04 35.22 6.18
N GLY A 182 -0.02 34.62 7.38
CA GLY A 182 -0.02 33.17 7.53
C GLY A 182 -1.09 32.56 6.63
N MET A 183 -0.66 32.13 5.46
CA MET A 183 -1.47 31.24 4.64
C MET A 183 -1.77 30.04 5.54
N ASP A 184 -3.04 29.81 5.74
CA ASP A 184 -3.56 28.88 6.73
C ASP A 184 -2.92 27.50 6.48
N ARG A 185 -2.01 27.08 7.37
CA ARG A 185 -1.27 25.83 7.25
C ARG A 185 -2.19 24.61 7.12
N ASN A 186 -3.42 24.74 7.59
CA ASN A 186 -4.45 23.74 7.48
C ASN A 186 -5.02 23.67 6.07
N SER A 187 -5.19 24.81 5.38
CA SER A 187 -5.76 24.86 4.02
C SER A 187 -4.90 24.10 3.00
N ASP A 188 -3.58 24.21 3.07
CA ASP A 188 -2.68 23.47 2.16
C ASP A 188 -2.74 21.97 2.40
N ALA A 189 -2.79 21.56 3.66
CA ALA A 189 -2.92 20.15 4.03
C ALA A 189 -4.28 19.58 3.61
N ASP A 190 -5.36 20.34 3.81
CA ASP A 190 -6.70 19.94 3.42
C ASP A 190 -6.84 19.83 1.90
N LEU A 191 -6.24 20.75 1.16
CA LEU A 191 -6.22 20.68 -0.29
C LEU A 191 -5.42 19.47 -0.80
N MET A 192 -4.31 19.10 -0.16
CA MET A 192 -3.57 17.87 -0.48
C MET A 192 -4.41 16.62 -0.18
N ARG A 193 -5.17 16.59 0.92
CA ARG A 193 -6.10 15.49 1.26
C ARG A 193 -7.19 15.33 0.21
N VAL A 194 -7.80 16.44 -0.21
CA VAL A 194 -8.84 16.44 -1.27
C VAL A 194 -8.27 15.90 -2.59
N ARG A 195 -7.10 16.38 -3.01
CA ARG A 195 -6.46 15.92 -4.25
C ARG A 195 -6.01 14.47 -4.19
N LEU A 196 -5.49 14.02 -3.05
CA LEU A 196 -5.16 12.61 -2.87
C LEU A 196 -6.43 11.75 -2.97
N LEU A 197 -7.53 12.18 -2.36
CA LEU A 197 -8.79 11.46 -2.45
C LEU A 197 -9.33 11.45 -3.89
N GLU A 198 -9.26 12.58 -4.61
CA GLU A 198 -9.61 12.65 -6.03
C GLU A 198 -8.78 11.67 -6.86
N LEU A 199 -7.44 11.64 -6.66
CA LEU A 199 -6.55 10.68 -7.31
C LEU A 199 -6.98 9.24 -7.08
N LEU A 200 -7.24 8.85 -5.82
CA LEU A 200 -7.67 7.50 -5.47
C LEU A 200 -9.00 7.12 -6.12
N LEU A 201 -9.96 8.05 -6.19
CA LEU A 201 -11.25 7.83 -6.84
C LEU A 201 -11.12 7.67 -8.35
N VAL A 202 -10.30 8.50 -9.01
CA VAL A 202 -10.04 8.41 -10.45
C VAL A 202 -9.34 7.08 -10.80
N VAL A 203 -8.37 6.66 -9.98
CA VAL A 203 -7.71 5.36 -10.19
C VAL A 203 -8.66 4.19 -9.93
N ALA A 204 -9.56 4.30 -8.96
CA ALA A 204 -10.58 3.26 -8.74
C ALA A 204 -11.51 3.13 -9.96
N GLN A 205 -11.95 4.24 -10.55
CA GLN A 205 -12.73 4.22 -11.79
C GLN A 205 -11.94 3.58 -12.95
N ALA A 206 -10.64 3.89 -13.07
CA ALA A 206 -9.78 3.29 -14.09
C ALA A 206 -9.63 1.77 -13.91
N ALA A 207 -9.53 1.31 -12.66
CA ALA A 207 -9.46 -0.12 -12.32
C ALA A 207 -10.77 -0.85 -12.65
N ASP A 208 -11.91 -0.24 -12.33
CA ASP A 208 -13.24 -0.79 -12.62
C ASP A 208 -13.52 -0.83 -14.14
N ASP A 209 -13.12 0.21 -14.88
CA ASP A 209 -13.24 0.26 -16.35
C ASP A 209 -12.36 -0.80 -17.03
N GLY A 210 -11.17 -1.03 -16.50
CA GLY A 210 -10.28 -2.11 -16.94
C GLY A 210 -10.85 -3.51 -16.66
N ALA A 211 -11.49 -3.69 -15.52
CA ALA A 211 -12.17 -4.93 -15.16
C ALA A 211 -13.50 -5.09 -15.92
N GLY A 212 -14.23 -3.99 -16.16
CA GLY A 212 -15.50 -3.99 -16.89
C GLY A 212 -15.34 -4.38 -18.36
N ARG A 213 -14.27 -4.00 -19.02
CA ARG A 213 -13.93 -4.47 -20.38
C ARG A 213 -13.66 -5.96 -20.47
N ALA A 214 -13.32 -6.60 -19.34
CA ALA A 214 -13.21 -8.05 -19.25
C ALA A 214 -14.56 -8.72 -18.87
N ALA A 215 -15.54 -7.95 -18.37
CA ALA A 215 -16.81 -8.43 -17.80
C ALA A 215 -18.07 -7.87 -18.49
N ASP A 216 -17.97 -7.29 -19.70
CA ASP A 216 -19.10 -6.68 -20.44
C ASP A 216 -20.12 -7.71 -20.94
N ALA A 217 -20.63 -8.55 -20.04
CA ALA A 217 -21.73 -9.41 -20.38
C ALA A 217 -22.88 -9.51 -19.36
N GLU A 218 -22.76 -9.17 -18.09
CA GLU A 218 -23.96 -9.35 -17.21
C GLU A 218 -23.94 -8.52 -15.90
N GLY A 219 -24.83 -7.58 -15.76
CA GLY A 219 -25.50 -7.30 -14.48
C GLY A 219 -24.87 -6.30 -13.50
N ASN A 220 -24.90 -5.01 -13.80
CA ASN A 220 -24.37 -3.91 -12.95
C ASN A 220 -24.97 -3.83 -11.51
N GLY A 221 -26.16 -4.35 -11.26
CA GLY A 221 -26.84 -4.28 -9.96
C GLY A 221 -26.32 -5.31 -8.93
N ALA A 222 -26.01 -6.52 -9.38
CA ALA A 222 -25.55 -7.60 -8.49
C ALA A 222 -24.12 -7.36 -8.00
N ALA A 223 -23.23 -6.83 -8.85
CA ALA A 223 -21.85 -6.49 -8.49
C ALA A 223 -21.78 -5.35 -7.44
N GLN A 224 -22.67 -4.36 -7.57
CA GLN A 224 -22.78 -3.26 -6.60
C GLN A 224 -23.29 -3.77 -5.23
N ALA A 225 -24.34 -4.62 -5.22
CA ALA A 225 -24.84 -5.24 -3.99
C ALA A 225 -23.80 -6.15 -3.32
N ALA A 226 -23.05 -6.92 -4.11
CA ALA A 226 -21.94 -7.73 -3.60
C ALA A 226 -20.81 -6.87 -2.99
N GLY A 227 -20.52 -5.72 -3.57
CA GLY A 227 -19.54 -4.76 -3.06
C GLY A 227 -19.85 -4.30 -1.64
N HIS A 228 -21.13 -4.09 -1.31
CA HIS A 228 -21.58 -3.72 0.04
C HIS A 228 -21.30 -4.79 1.11
N VAL A 229 -21.11 -6.06 0.73
CA VAL A 229 -20.77 -7.14 1.64
C VAL A 229 -19.29 -7.49 1.57
N LEU A 230 -18.73 -7.60 0.37
CA LEU A 230 -17.34 -8.06 0.17
C LEU A 230 -16.29 -7.05 0.64
N ALA A 231 -16.55 -5.74 0.48
CA ALA A 231 -15.63 -4.71 0.99
C ALA A 231 -15.57 -4.71 2.53
N PRO A 232 -16.70 -4.68 3.27
CA PRO A 232 -16.69 -4.90 4.72
C PRO A 232 -16.09 -6.26 5.14
N PHE A 233 -16.33 -7.34 4.39
CA PHE A 233 -15.72 -8.64 4.68
C PHE A 233 -14.19 -8.59 4.61
N ARG A 234 -13.63 -7.99 3.56
CA ARG A 234 -12.16 -7.80 3.43
C ARG A 234 -11.62 -6.98 4.59
N ARG A 235 -12.27 -5.90 4.97
CA ARG A 235 -11.91 -5.04 6.11
C ARG A 235 -11.90 -5.82 7.43
N LEU A 236 -12.92 -6.61 7.69
CA LEU A 236 -12.97 -7.46 8.87
C LEU A 236 -11.86 -8.52 8.88
N ILE A 237 -11.50 -9.07 7.71
CA ILE A 237 -10.36 -9.98 7.59
C ILE A 237 -9.08 -9.26 8.00
N GLU A 238 -8.78 -8.05 7.48
CA GLU A 238 -7.58 -7.29 7.87
C GLU A 238 -7.55 -7.00 9.36
N GLN A 239 -8.68 -6.71 9.96
CA GLN A 239 -8.79 -6.42 11.39
C GLN A 239 -8.64 -7.67 12.27
N TYR A 240 -9.19 -8.83 11.84
CA TYR A 240 -9.38 -9.98 12.71
C TYR A 240 -8.72 -11.27 12.25
N TYR A 241 -7.92 -11.30 11.16
CA TYR A 241 -7.33 -12.52 10.61
C TYR A 241 -6.48 -13.31 11.61
N LYS A 242 -5.93 -12.66 12.64
CA LYS A 242 -5.19 -13.35 13.72
C LYS A 242 -6.10 -14.12 14.65
N THR A 243 -7.32 -13.66 14.88
CA THR A 243 -8.24 -14.20 15.91
C THR A 243 -9.43 -14.95 15.34
N LEU A 244 -10.01 -14.50 14.24
CA LEU A 244 -11.16 -15.13 13.61
C LEU A 244 -10.75 -15.96 12.39
N ARG A 245 -11.18 -17.23 12.35
CA ARG A 245 -10.75 -18.21 11.33
C ARG A 245 -11.88 -18.79 10.50
N LEU A 246 -13.12 -18.69 10.97
CA LEU A 246 -14.26 -19.35 10.37
C LEU A 246 -15.15 -18.35 9.64
N PRO A 247 -15.65 -18.65 8.43
CA PRO A 247 -16.59 -17.80 7.70
C PRO A 247 -17.81 -17.38 8.51
N GLY A 248 -18.32 -18.26 9.40
CA GLY A 248 -19.46 -17.97 10.25
C GLY A 248 -19.21 -16.86 11.27
N GLU A 249 -17.98 -16.65 11.71
CA GLU A 249 -17.61 -15.55 12.60
C GLU A 249 -17.73 -14.21 11.90
N TYR A 250 -17.22 -14.12 10.68
CA TYR A 250 -17.31 -12.93 9.83
C TYR A 250 -18.73 -12.66 9.35
N ALA A 251 -19.47 -13.71 8.97
CA ALA A 251 -20.86 -13.59 8.55
C ALA A 251 -21.74 -12.99 9.66
N ARG A 252 -21.47 -13.36 10.93
CA ARG A 252 -22.15 -12.77 12.10
C ARG A 252 -21.85 -11.28 12.24
N LEU A 253 -20.60 -10.86 12.06
CA LEU A 253 -20.21 -9.45 12.09
C LEU A 253 -20.82 -8.63 10.94
N LEU A 254 -21.08 -9.30 9.81
CA LEU A 254 -21.72 -8.71 8.63
C LEU A 254 -23.25 -8.79 8.67
N HIS A 255 -23.85 -9.38 9.71
CA HIS A 255 -25.27 -9.60 9.85
C HIS A 255 -25.92 -10.39 8.68
N ILE A 256 -25.15 -11.37 8.13
CA ILE A 256 -25.60 -12.26 7.04
C ILE A 256 -25.37 -13.72 7.42
N THR A 257 -25.91 -14.63 6.61
CA THR A 257 -25.67 -16.07 6.79
C THR A 257 -24.29 -16.48 6.23
N PRO A 258 -23.63 -17.49 6.81
CA PRO A 258 -22.37 -18.04 6.25
C PRO A 258 -22.52 -18.56 4.81
N ASN A 259 -23.68 -19.10 4.46
CA ASN A 259 -23.96 -19.56 3.10
C ASN A 259 -24.03 -18.41 2.12
N HIS A 260 -24.66 -17.30 2.51
CA HIS A 260 -24.72 -16.09 1.67
C HIS A 260 -23.34 -15.49 1.46
N LEU A 261 -22.52 -15.37 2.54
CA LEU A 261 -21.13 -14.93 2.42
C LEU A 261 -20.32 -15.83 1.47
N ASN A 262 -20.48 -17.14 1.61
CA ASN A 262 -19.77 -18.10 0.76
C ASN A 262 -20.22 -17.99 -0.72
N ALA A 263 -21.51 -17.83 -0.99
CA ALA A 263 -22.04 -17.66 -2.34
C ALA A 263 -21.45 -16.40 -3.00
N LEU A 264 -21.48 -15.26 -2.30
CA LEU A 264 -20.87 -14.01 -2.79
C LEU A 264 -19.37 -14.15 -3.07
N CYS A 265 -18.62 -14.80 -2.15
CA CYS A 265 -17.20 -15.03 -2.36
C CYS A 265 -16.95 -15.95 -3.56
N GLN A 266 -17.75 -17.00 -3.74
CA GLN A 266 -17.60 -17.91 -4.88
C GLN A 266 -17.91 -17.22 -6.20
N GLU A 267 -18.99 -16.43 -6.25
CA GLU A 267 -19.44 -15.73 -7.44
C GLU A 267 -18.47 -14.62 -7.87
N PHE A 268 -18.09 -13.73 -6.94
CA PHE A 268 -17.31 -12.53 -7.25
C PHE A 268 -15.80 -12.65 -7.01
N LEU A 269 -15.33 -13.62 -6.20
CA LEU A 269 -13.90 -13.86 -5.93
C LEU A 269 -13.41 -15.20 -6.48
N GLY A 270 -14.29 -16.02 -7.07
CA GLY A 270 -13.97 -17.34 -7.62
C GLY A 270 -13.58 -18.39 -6.58
N ARG A 271 -13.80 -18.15 -5.28
CA ARG A 271 -13.34 -19.02 -4.18
C ARG A 271 -14.15 -18.81 -2.90
N PRO A 272 -14.28 -19.84 -2.06
CA PRO A 272 -15.08 -19.77 -0.85
C PRO A 272 -14.46 -18.82 0.19
N ALA A 273 -15.30 -18.21 1.05
CA ALA A 273 -14.91 -17.27 2.09
C ALA A 273 -13.79 -17.79 3.01
N GLY A 274 -13.83 -19.08 3.37
CA GLY A 274 -12.79 -19.72 4.16
C GLY A 274 -11.41 -19.77 3.48
N ALA A 275 -11.36 -19.80 2.14
CA ALA A 275 -10.10 -19.66 1.40
C ALA A 275 -9.56 -18.25 1.48
N VAL A 276 -10.41 -17.23 1.32
CA VAL A 276 -10.03 -15.81 1.43
C VAL A 276 -9.39 -15.51 2.80
N ILE A 277 -10.02 -15.99 3.88
CA ILE A 277 -9.51 -15.84 5.25
C ILE A 277 -8.15 -16.52 5.40
N ARG A 278 -8.05 -17.77 4.96
CA ARG A 278 -6.79 -18.56 5.06
C ARG A 278 -5.64 -17.93 4.30
N ASP A 279 -5.91 -17.41 3.11
CA ASP A 279 -4.88 -16.79 2.28
C ASP A 279 -4.29 -15.56 2.95
N ARG A 280 -5.11 -14.76 3.66
CA ARG A 280 -4.60 -13.62 4.43
C ARG A 280 -3.69 -14.06 5.58
N VAL A 281 -4.09 -15.11 6.29
CA VAL A 281 -3.26 -15.70 7.36
C VAL A 281 -1.95 -16.25 6.81
N LEU A 282 -2.03 -16.96 5.68
CA LEU A 282 -0.86 -17.54 5.02
C LEU A 282 0.10 -16.46 4.52
N LEU A 283 -0.43 -15.37 3.96
CA LEU A 283 0.37 -14.24 3.52
C LEU A 283 1.14 -13.63 4.70
N GLU A 284 0.47 -13.41 5.83
CA GLU A 284 1.15 -12.87 7.02
C GLU A 284 2.20 -13.84 7.56
N ALA A 285 1.90 -15.14 7.59
CA ALA A 285 2.86 -16.15 7.97
C ALA A 285 4.12 -16.12 7.08
N LYS A 286 3.95 -15.97 5.77
CA LYS A 286 5.05 -15.84 4.82
C LYS A 286 5.88 -14.57 5.09
N ARG A 287 5.22 -13.42 5.33
CA ARG A 287 5.89 -12.15 5.68
C ARG A 287 6.71 -12.26 6.96
N LEU A 288 6.14 -12.88 8.00
CA LEU A 288 6.82 -13.09 9.27
C LEU A 288 7.98 -14.10 9.17
N LEU A 289 7.85 -15.14 8.34
CA LEU A 289 8.92 -16.11 8.10
C LEU A 289 10.13 -15.50 7.38
N THR A 290 9.94 -14.48 6.58
CA THR A 290 11.03 -13.71 5.96
C THR A 290 11.67 -12.71 6.93
N ASN A 291 11.02 -12.43 8.06
CA ASN A 291 11.60 -11.64 9.15
C ASN A 291 12.53 -12.53 10.00
N ALA A 292 13.83 -12.30 9.92
CA ALA A 292 14.85 -13.18 10.50
C ALA A 292 14.80 -13.36 12.03
N ASP A 293 14.07 -12.51 12.76
CA ASP A 293 14.08 -12.49 14.23
C ASP A 293 13.04 -13.41 14.87
N MET A 294 12.07 -13.94 14.10
CA MET A 294 11.03 -14.79 14.66
C MET A 294 11.23 -16.26 14.31
N THR A 295 11.17 -17.12 15.31
CA THR A 295 11.10 -18.58 15.10
C THR A 295 9.71 -18.97 14.57
N ALA A 296 9.58 -20.18 13.99
CA ALA A 296 8.28 -20.69 13.57
C ALA A 296 7.29 -20.82 14.76
N ALA A 297 7.78 -21.05 15.96
CA ALA A 297 6.97 -21.12 17.17
C ALA A 297 6.45 -19.73 17.58
N GLU A 298 7.29 -18.72 17.55
CA GLU A 298 6.88 -17.33 17.83
C GLU A 298 5.88 -16.82 16.80
N ILE A 299 6.06 -17.16 15.50
CA ILE A 299 5.10 -16.84 14.44
C ILE A 299 3.77 -17.55 14.67
N ALA A 300 3.80 -18.83 15.05
CA ALA A 300 2.59 -19.57 15.40
C ALA A 300 1.82 -18.89 16.53
N TYR A 301 2.54 -18.45 17.57
CA TYR A 301 1.95 -17.72 18.70
C TYR A 301 1.41 -16.35 18.28
N ASP A 302 2.18 -15.55 17.55
CA ASP A 302 1.76 -14.23 17.05
C ASP A 302 0.50 -14.30 16.16
N LEU A 303 0.41 -15.36 15.37
CA LEU A 303 -0.76 -15.64 14.53
C LEU A 303 -1.88 -16.39 15.26
N ASN A 304 -1.79 -16.52 16.59
CA ASN A 304 -2.81 -17.17 17.42
C ASN A 304 -3.15 -18.62 17.00
N PHE A 305 -2.13 -19.42 16.63
CA PHE A 305 -2.28 -20.85 16.49
C PHE A 305 -2.13 -21.54 17.86
N GLN A 306 -2.87 -22.61 18.08
CA GLN A 306 -2.84 -23.37 19.35
C GLN A 306 -1.46 -23.93 19.67
N ASP A 307 -0.74 -24.40 18.64
CA ASP A 307 0.62 -24.92 18.76
C ASP A 307 1.40 -24.80 17.45
N ASN A 308 2.72 -24.90 17.54
CA ASN A 308 3.63 -24.85 16.40
C ASN A 308 3.43 -26.01 15.41
N SER A 309 3.00 -27.18 15.87
CA SER A 309 2.79 -28.33 15.01
C SER A 309 1.57 -28.13 14.12
N TYR A 310 0.51 -27.53 14.66
CA TYR A 310 -0.67 -27.17 13.90
C TYR A 310 -0.36 -26.07 12.88
N PHE A 311 0.38 -25.03 13.27
CA PHE A 311 0.88 -24.00 12.35
C PHE A 311 1.72 -24.61 11.22
N SER A 312 2.67 -25.47 11.54
CA SER A 312 3.55 -26.09 10.55
C SER A 312 2.79 -26.97 9.55
N ARG A 313 1.76 -27.70 10.00
CA ARG A 313 0.86 -28.48 9.13
C ARG A 313 0.01 -27.58 8.25
N PHE A 314 -0.56 -26.51 8.82
CA PHE A 314 -1.31 -25.49 8.11
C PHE A 314 -0.44 -24.86 7.02
N PHE A 315 0.73 -24.36 7.38
CA PHE A 315 1.62 -23.71 6.44
C PHE A 315 2.04 -24.63 5.31
N LYS A 316 2.50 -25.87 5.62
CA LYS A 316 2.89 -26.87 4.61
C LYS A 316 1.74 -27.21 3.68
N LYS A 317 0.51 -27.36 4.20
CA LYS A 317 -0.68 -27.68 3.41
C LYS A 317 -0.97 -26.62 2.36
N TYR A 318 -0.83 -25.32 2.69
CA TYR A 318 -1.25 -24.22 1.82
C TYR A 318 -0.09 -23.52 1.11
N ALA A 319 1.13 -23.59 1.62
CA ALA A 319 2.33 -23.07 0.96
C ALA A 319 3.10 -24.12 0.15
N GLY A 320 2.79 -25.41 0.31
CA GLY A 320 3.49 -26.53 -0.34
C GLY A 320 4.80 -26.94 0.31
N VAL A 321 5.39 -26.08 1.14
CA VAL A 321 6.68 -26.30 1.83
C VAL A 321 6.55 -26.03 3.32
N THR A 322 7.49 -26.56 4.12
CA THR A 322 7.50 -26.27 5.56
C THR A 322 7.88 -24.82 5.85
N PRO A 323 7.50 -24.25 7.01
CA PRO A 323 7.92 -22.90 7.41
C PRO A 323 9.44 -22.68 7.28
N GLU A 324 10.24 -23.62 7.78
CA GLU A 324 11.70 -23.57 7.69
C GLU A 324 12.22 -23.72 6.26
N GLY A 325 11.56 -24.53 5.44
CA GLY A 325 11.86 -24.67 4.02
C GLY A 325 11.60 -23.35 3.27
N PHE A 326 10.45 -22.72 3.53
CA PHE A 326 10.09 -21.43 2.98
C PHE A 326 11.10 -20.34 3.36
N ARG A 327 11.46 -20.27 4.65
CA ARG A 327 12.46 -19.33 5.16
C ARG A 327 13.79 -19.48 4.43
N ARG A 328 14.31 -20.70 4.28
CA ARG A 328 15.57 -20.95 3.56
C ARG A 328 15.54 -20.48 2.12
N GLN A 329 14.42 -20.67 1.43
CA GLN A 329 14.26 -20.25 0.01
C GLN A 329 14.28 -18.73 -0.17
N HIS A 330 13.85 -17.96 0.82
CA HIS A 330 13.63 -16.50 0.68
C HIS A 330 14.63 -15.63 1.44
N ILE A 331 15.44 -16.20 2.34
CA ILE A 331 16.50 -15.47 3.07
C ILE A 331 17.89 -15.66 2.41
N GLN A 332 18.05 -16.63 1.51
CA GLN A 332 19.33 -16.92 0.82
C GLN A 332 19.48 -16.20 -0.53
N ARG A 333 18.65 -15.20 -0.84
CA ARG A 333 18.82 -14.42 -2.09
C ARG A 333 19.12 -12.97 -1.82
#